data_fad1016bb58675a440a97a2bb65b0d21
#
_entry.id   fad1016bb58675a440a97a2bb65b0d21
#
_cell.length_a   1.000
_cell.length_b   1.000
_cell.length_c   1.000
_cell.angle_alpha   90.00
_cell.angle_beta   90.00
_cell.angle_gamma   90.00
#
_symmetry.space_group_name_H-M   'P 1'
#
loop_
_entity.id
_entity.type
_entity.pdbx_description
1 polymer ?
#
loop_
_entity_poly.entity_id
_entity_poly.type
_entity_poly.pdbx_seq_one_letter_code
_entity_poly.pdbx_strand_id
1 'polypeptide(L)'
;MELKEIFIERQEGILRIAIKENAKLKECFIEEESDDVFAGQIYKGVVKNIIPAIKSAFVDIGLKKNAYMYLDSKFKNTSVKKGDEIIVQVVKEDIGSKGAKVTNAISLPGRYSVLQTLTKELTFSKKIASAEYKQEVSRSIVKPRDAGVMIRTNAENVGIDVLNEEIGRLDSMYRELVKKAEFSIKPGLLFDDGGILGRVLRDKVDEVTSRIYVDNSEDYEYIGRFLDDNTDVSAEKIFHEDDRTMLDYYGIEKEIMGLRREKVYLSCGGHIVIDRTEAMYVIDVNSGKNVKGSNIEKTVYQTNMQAAAEIVRQVRLRNLSGIVVVDFIDMVNPQHKEDVLAVLREGFSSDKSKTTVYGFTELNLVQIARRRTGKPISDYIEEGCSHCSGSGSRLKFSYIGLLIRNEILRISSDRDISHVHITVNGIYEKDIREDVLGFVRSIGALDKKVYLTSFKGETFRVEPLIFESQIQNLEHFRIYG
;
A
#
# COMPACT_ATOMS: atom_id res chain seq x y z
N MET A 1 -0.64 -22.44 22.63
CA MET A 1 -1.66 -21.93 21.68
C MET A 1 -1.12 -20.64 21.08
N GLU A 2 -1.12 -20.53 19.78
CA GLU A 2 -0.86 -19.24 19.14
C GLU A 2 -2.02 -18.30 19.44
N LEU A 3 -1.72 -17.15 20.03
CA LEU A 3 -2.71 -16.14 20.37
C LEU A 3 -2.73 -15.09 19.26
N LYS A 4 -3.85 -14.97 18.55
CA LYS A 4 -4.06 -13.99 17.51
C LYS A 4 -5.06 -12.94 17.98
N GLU A 5 -4.70 -11.70 17.87
CA GLU A 5 -5.51 -10.55 18.26
C GLU A 5 -5.61 -9.57 17.09
N ILE A 6 -6.79 -9.04 16.85
CA ILE A 6 -7.08 -8.08 15.78
C ILE A 6 -7.55 -6.77 16.42
N PHE A 7 -6.98 -5.66 15.99
CA PHE A 7 -7.28 -4.32 16.46
C PHE A 7 -7.81 -3.51 15.29
N ILE A 8 -9.01 -2.96 15.43
CA ILE A 8 -9.73 -2.22 14.38
C ILE A 8 -10.05 -0.84 14.94
N GLU A 9 -9.36 0.16 14.45
CA GLU A 9 -9.46 1.55 14.90
C GLU A 9 -9.90 2.45 13.76
N ARG A 10 -10.91 3.31 14.04
CA ARG A 10 -11.43 4.28 13.07
C ARG A 10 -11.38 5.68 13.65
N GLN A 11 -10.40 6.47 13.19
CA GLN A 11 -10.15 7.83 13.67
C GLN A 11 -9.99 8.80 12.49
N GLU A 12 -10.64 9.97 12.56
CA GLU A 12 -10.48 11.08 11.60
C GLU A 12 -10.61 10.66 10.12
N GLY A 13 -11.51 9.73 9.79
CA GLY A 13 -11.69 9.24 8.43
C GLY A 13 -10.64 8.24 7.97
N ILE A 14 -9.86 7.68 8.89
CA ILE A 14 -8.86 6.65 8.61
C ILE A 14 -9.24 5.37 9.36
N LEU A 15 -9.39 4.27 8.63
CA LEU A 15 -9.51 2.93 9.18
C LEU A 15 -8.13 2.29 9.26
N ARG A 16 -7.73 1.87 10.45
CA ARG A 16 -6.47 1.17 10.72
C ARG A 16 -6.77 -0.20 11.32
N ILE A 17 -6.21 -1.25 10.74
CA ILE A 17 -6.37 -2.62 11.23
C ILE A 17 -5.00 -3.21 11.49
N ALA A 18 -4.75 -3.64 12.70
CA ALA A 18 -3.51 -4.30 13.09
C ALA A 18 -3.78 -5.74 13.56
N ILE A 19 -2.93 -6.67 13.15
CA ILE A 19 -3.02 -8.08 13.56
C ILE A 19 -1.75 -8.44 14.31
N LYS A 20 -1.91 -8.85 15.57
CA LYS A 20 -0.82 -9.40 16.41
C LYS A 20 -0.95 -10.91 16.52
N GLU A 21 0.18 -11.58 16.41
CA GLU A 21 0.34 -13.00 16.76
C GLU A 21 1.45 -13.13 17.79
N ASN A 22 1.14 -13.75 18.91
CA ASN A 22 2.07 -13.90 20.03
C ASN A 22 2.69 -12.55 20.47
N ALA A 23 1.83 -11.51 20.63
CA ALA A 23 2.17 -10.13 20.99
C ALA A 23 3.08 -9.38 19.99
N LYS A 24 3.32 -9.90 18.78
CA LYS A 24 4.12 -9.22 17.73
C LYS A 24 3.21 -8.79 16.58
N LEU A 25 3.36 -7.58 16.12
CA LEU A 25 2.66 -7.09 14.93
C LEU A 25 3.09 -7.90 13.70
N LYS A 26 2.12 -8.48 13.01
CA LYS A 26 2.29 -9.33 11.83
C LYS A 26 1.76 -8.70 10.55
N GLU A 27 0.62 -8.04 10.65
CA GLU A 27 0.00 -7.36 9.51
C GLU A 27 -0.59 -6.03 9.98
N CYS A 28 -0.54 -5.05 9.09
CA CYS A 28 -1.16 -3.75 9.30
C CYS A 28 -1.82 -3.30 7.98
N PHE A 29 -3.04 -2.80 8.08
CA PHE A 29 -3.80 -2.27 6.96
C PHE A 29 -4.25 -0.87 7.33
N ILE A 30 -4.12 0.06 6.39
CA ILE A 30 -4.58 1.44 6.53
C ILE A 30 -5.41 1.77 5.29
N GLU A 31 -6.57 2.38 5.48
CA GLU A 31 -7.46 2.84 4.42
C GLU A 31 -8.02 4.21 4.81
N GLU A 32 -7.88 5.17 3.92
CA GLU A 32 -8.53 6.47 4.07
C GLU A 32 -9.99 6.33 3.63
N GLU A 33 -10.92 6.81 4.43
CA GLU A 33 -12.32 6.88 4.03
C GLU A 33 -12.46 7.87 2.89
N SER A 34 -12.96 7.42 1.78
CA SER A 34 -13.27 8.27 0.64
C SER A 34 -14.59 7.81 0.02
N ASP A 35 -15.26 8.75 -0.65
CA ASP A 35 -16.43 8.44 -1.50
C ASP A 35 -16.03 7.71 -2.80
N ASP A 36 -14.80 7.21 -2.87
CA ASP A 36 -14.26 6.56 -4.04
C ASP A 36 -14.82 5.14 -4.23
N VAL A 37 -14.67 4.65 -5.43
CA VAL A 37 -15.12 3.32 -5.82
C VAL A 37 -14.07 2.30 -5.45
N PHE A 38 -14.43 1.30 -4.67
CA PHE A 38 -13.51 0.24 -4.25
C PHE A 38 -13.69 -1.05 -5.05
N ALA A 39 -12.58 -1.75 -5.28
CA ALA A 39 -12.61 -3.07 -5.89
C ALA A 39 -13.42 -4.06 -5.04
N GLY A 40 -14.35 -4.77 -5.69
CA GLY A 40 -15.28 -5.69 -5.02
C GLY A 40 -16.71 -5.18 -4.96
N GLN A 41 -16.92 -3.88 -4.90
CA GLN A 41 -18.25 -3.27 -4.92
C GLN A 41 -19.04 -3.65 -6.17
N ILE A 42 -20.36 -3.84 -6.03
CA ILE A 42 -21.25 -4.23 -7.12
C ILE A 42 -22.30 -3.15 -7.34
N TYR A 43 -22.47 -2.78 -8.59
CA TYR A 43 -23.37 -1.70 -9.01
C TYR A 43 -24.39 -2.18 -10.02
N LYS A 44 -25.59 -1.56 -10.00
CA LYS A 44 -26.44 -1.47 -11.17
C LYS A 44 -25.84 -0.43 -12.09
N GLY A 45 -25.64 -0.77 -13.36
CA GLY A 45 -25.12 0.16 -14.36
C GLY A 45 -25.98 0.20 -15.63
N VAL A 46 -25.87 1.30 -16.38
CA VAL A 46 -26.49 1.47 -17.69
C VAL A 46 -25.40 1.71 -18.72
N VAL A 47 -25.40 0.95 -19.80
CA VAL A 47 -24.41 1.09 -20.89
C VAL A 47 -24.67 2.38 -21.66
N LYS A 48 -23.80 3.34 -21.56
CA LYS A 48 -23.91 4.65 -22.24
C LYS A 48 -23.30 4.65 -23.62
N ASN A 49 -22.18 3.96 -23.81
CA ASN A 49 -21.48 3.92 -25.09
C ASN A 49 -20.65 2.64 -25.23
N ILE A 50 -20.43 2.23 -26.48
CA ILE A 50 -19.56 1.10 -26.84
C ILE A 50 -18.55 1.59 -27.85
N ILE A 51 -17.26 1.31 -27.62
CA ILE A 51 -16.18 1.64 -28.54
C ILE A 51 -15.53 0.32 -29.00
N PRO A 52 -15.92 -0.18 -30.20
CA PRO A 52 -15.45 -1.46 -30.72
C PRO A 52 -13.93 -1.51 -30.92
N ALA A 53 -13.31 -0.40 -31.30
CA ALA A 53 -11.86 -0.33 -31.53
C ALA A 53 -11.02 -0.73 -30.32
N ILE A 54 -11.50 -0.44 -29.11
CA ILE A 54 -10.83 -0.80 -27.84
C ILE A 54 -11.56 -1.94 -27.11
N LYS A 55 -12.55 -2.57 -27.76
CA LYS A 55 -13.37 -3.65 -27.19
C LYS A 55 -13.89 -3.32 -25.79
N SER A 56 -14.47 -2.11 -25.62
CA SER A 56 -14.92 -1.66 -24.31
C SER A 56 -16.29 -0.98 -24.38
N ALA A 57 -17.09 -1.20 -23.33
CA ALA A 57 -18.33 -0.49 -23.05
C ALA A 57 -18.11 0.50 -21.90
N PHE A 58 -18.68 1.69 -22.00
CA PHE A 58 -18.73 2.68 -20.93
C PHE A 58 -20.06 2.57 -20.21
N VAL A 59 -20.00 2.36 -18.92
CA VAL A 59 -21.14 2.04 -18.05
C VAL A 59 -21.30 3.15 -17.02
N ASP A 60 -22.47 3.77 -17.00
CA ASP A 60 -22.87 4.67 -15.94
C ASP A 60 -23.28 3.83 -14.72
N ILE A 61 -22.57 3.99 -13.62
CA ILE A 61 -22.81 3.29 -12.36
C ILE A 61 -23.34 4.24 -11.25
N GLY A 62 -23.82 5.44 -11.67
CA GLY A 62 -24.35 6.45 -10.75
C GLY A 62 -23.33 7.40 -10.17
N LEU A 63 -22.11 7.43 -10.70
CA LEU A 63 -21.00 8.27 -10.26
C LEU A 63 -20.64 9.35 -11.29
N LYS A 64 -19.80 10.31 -10.90
CA LYS A 64 -19.38 11.42 -11.79
C LYS A 64 -18.71 10.95 -13.08
N LYS A 65 -17.98 9.82 -13.03
CA LYS A 65 -17.28 9.24 -14.19
C LYS A 65 -17.91 7.91 -14.57
N ASN A 66 -18.09 7.66 -15.86
CA ASN A 66 -18.50 6.36 -16.33
C ASN A 66 -17.40 5.33 -16.12
N ALA A 67 -17.76 4.17 -15.58
CA ALA A 67 -16.88 3.01 -15.53
C ALA A 67 -16.67 2.41 -16.92
N TYR A 68 -15.59 1.65 -17.12
CA TYR A 68 -15.37 0.94 -18.36
C TYR A 68 -15.31 -0.57 -18.15
N MET A 69 -15.98 -1.28 -19.05
CA MET A 69 -16.07 -2.74 -19.08
C MET A 69 -15.43 -3.28 -20.35
N TYR A 70 -14.47 -4.20 -20.23
CA TYR A 70 -13.87 -4.86 -21.38
C TYR A 70 -14.83 -5.90 -21.95
N LEU A 71 -15.02 -5.90 -23.27
CA LEU A 71 -15.88 -6.83 -24.00
C LEU A 71 -15.05 -7.99 -24.55
N ASP A 72 -15.34 -9.21 -24.10
CA ASP A 72 -14.65 -10.42 -24.50
C ASP A 72 -15.62 -11.61 -24.42
N SER A 73 -15.54 -12.53 -25.36
CA SER A 73 -16.36 -13.75 -25.40
C SER A 73 -16.25 -14.59 -24.12
N LYS A 74 -15.07 -14.58 -23.47
CA LYS A 74 -14.86 -15.27 -22.20
C LYS A 74 -15.73 -14.73 -21.06
N PHE A 75 -16.15 -13.45 -21.12
CA PHE A 75 -17.06 -12.83 -20.16
C PHE A 75 -18.54 -12.91 -20.61
N LYS A 76 -18.83 -13.53 -21.77
CA LYS A 76 -20.18 -13.62 -22.33
C LYS A 76 -20.91 -12.27 -22.45
N ASN A 77 -20.15 -11.19 -22.69
CA ASN A 77 -20.65 -9.81 -22.69
C ASN A 77 -20.50 -9.10 -24.05
N THR A 78 -20.19 -9.82 -25.11
CA THR A 78 -20.01 -9.25 -26.46
C THR A 78 -21.33 -8.83 -27.11
N SER A 79 -22.46 -9.29 -26.59
CA SER A 79 -23.83 -8.94 -27.10
C SER A 79 -24.43 -7.72 -26.41
N VAL A 80 -23.76 -7.11 -25.46
CA VAL A 80 -24.22 -5.93 -24.73
C VAL A 80 -24.43 -4.74 -25.68
N LYS A 81 -25.53 -4.01 -25.50
CA LYS A 81 -25.94 -2.87 -26.34
C LYS A 81 -25.99 -1.58 -25.51
N LYS A 82 -25.94 -0.44 -26.20
CA LYS A 82 -26.20 0.86 -25.58
C LYS A 82 -27.63 0.90 -25.04
N GLY A 83 -27.77 1.33 -23.78
CA GLY A 83 -29.04 1.37 -23.04
C GLY A 83 -29.31 0.15 -22.19
N ASP A 84 -28.56 -0.94 -22.34
CA ASP A 84 -28.74 -2.13 -21.51
C ASP A 84 -28.45 -1.81 -20.03
N GLU A 85 -29.35 -2.29 -19.16
CA GLU A 85 -29.13 -2.32 -17.71
C GLU A 85 -28.38 -3.59 -17.32
N ILE A 86 -27.28 -3.45 -16.61
CA ILE A 86 -26.40 -4.57 -16.26
C ILE A 86 -25.94 -4.47 -14.82
N ILE A 87 -25.67 -5.62 -14.21
CA ILE A 87 -24.98 -5.69 -12.91
C ILE A 87 -23.50 -5.81 -13.20
N VAL A 88 -22.70 -4.95 -12.58
CA VAL A 88 -21.23 -4.93 -12.74
C VAL A 88 -20.52 -4.86 -11.41
N GLN A 89 -19.38 -5.50 -11.35
CA GLN A 89 -18.47 -5.47 -10.19
C GLN A 89 -17.21 -4.71 -10.54
N VAL A 90 -16.75 -3.90 -9.60
CA VAL A 90 -15.50 -3.15 -9.71
C VAL A 90 -14.31 -4.09 -9.58
N VAL A 91 -13.40 -4.04 -10.56
CA VAL A 91 -12.16 -4.83 -10.61
C VAL A 91 -10.94 -3.98 -10.26
N LYS A 92 -10.99 -2.70 -10.63
CA LYS A 92 -9.97 -1.69 -10.30
C LYS A 92 -10.65 -0.36 -10.11
N GLU A 93 -10.18 0.36 -9.14
CA GLU A 93 -10.57 1.73 -8.79
C GLU A 93 -10.29 2.70 -9.94
N ASP A 94 -10.91 3.86 -9.91
CA ASP A 94 -10.59 4.92 -10.86
C ASP A 94 -9.22 5.52 -10.54
N ILE A 95 -8.51 5.94 -11.58
CA ILE A 95 -7.18 6.54 -11.46
C ILE A 95 -7.11 7.79 -12.35
N GLY A 96 -6.95 8.94 -11.71
CA GLY A 96 -6.82 10.22 -12.39
C GLY A 96 -8.06 10.55 -13.23
N SER A 97 -7.93 10.65 -14.56
CA SER A 97 -9.04 10.95 -15.48
C SER A 97 -9.85 9.73 -15.94
N LYS A 98 -9.38 8.50 -15.64
CA LYS A 98 -10.03 7.24 -16.09
C LYS A 98 -11.01 6.76 -15.03
N GLY A 99 -12.23 6.43 -15.46
CA GLY A 99 -13.22 5.79 -14.58
C GLY A 99 -12.82 4.38 -14.15
N ALA A 100 -13.51 3.84 -13.17
CA ALA A 100 -13.27 2.51 -12.62
C ALA A 100 -13.37 1.41 -13.67
N LYS A 101 -12.56 0.37 -13.56
CA LYS A 101 -12.69 -0.84 -14.39
C LYS A 101 -13.70 -1.78 -13.76
N VAL A 102 -14.71 -2.18 -14.53
CA VAL A 102 -15.75 -3.09 -14.08
C VAL A 102 -15.84 -4.36 -14.94
N THR A 103 -16.54 -5.36 -14.42
CA THR A 103 -16.84 -6.62 -15.11
C THR A 103 -18.27 -7.05 -14.80
N ASN A 104 -18.91 -7.76 -15.74
CA ASN A 104 -20.19 -8.45 -15.52
C ASN A 104 -20.03 -9.84 -14.86
N ALA A 105 -18.81 -10.31 -14.72
CA ALA A 105 -18.47 -11.54 -14.01
C ALA A 105 -18.46 -11.28 -12.51
N ILE A 106 -19.63 -11.41 -11.86
CA ILE A 106 -19.78 -11.17 -10.43
C ILE A 106 -19.12 -12.31 -9.65
N SER A 107 -18.40 -11.94 -8.61
CA SER A 107 -17.71 -12.85 -7.70
C SER A 107 -17.99 -12.42 -6.26
N LEU A 108 -18.69 -13.25 -5.49
CA LEU A 108 -18.99 -13.01 -4.07
C LEU A 108 -18.08 -13.92 -3.22
N PRO A 109 -17.07 -13.37 -2.58
CA PRO A 109 -16.13 -14.14 -1.78
C PRO A 109 -16.68 -14.41 -0.38
N GLY A 110 -16.78 -15.69 0.00
CA GLY A 110 -16.92 -16.18 1.36
C GLY A 110 -15.56 -16.52 2.00
N ARG A 111 -15.59 -17.07 3.19
CA ARG A 111 -14.40 -17.56 3.92
C ARG A 111 -13.82 -18.82 3.27
N TYR A 112 -14.68 -19.77 2.87
CA TYR A 112 -14.35 -21.11 2.40
C TYR A 112 -14.65 -21.31 0.93
N SER A 113 -15.53 -20.49 0.36
CA SER A 113 -15.97 -20.59 -1.02
C SER A 113 -16.07 -19.22 -1.69
N VAL A 114 -16.15 -19.22 -3.01
CA VAL A 114 -16.43 -18.02 -3.81
C VAL A 114 -17.52 -18.38 -4.80
N LEU A 115 -18.65 -17.67 -4.73
CA LEU A 115 -19.70 -17.79 -5.71
C LEU A 115 -19.33 -16.99 -6.96
N GLN A 116 -19.46 -17.58 -8.16
CA GLN A 116 -19.05 -16.98 -9.43
C GLN A 116 -20.15 -17.10 -10.47
N THR A 117 -20.57 -16.00 -11.10
CA THR A 117 -21.68 -16.01 -12.07
C THR A 117 -21.26 -16.37 -13.49
N LEU A 118 -19.96 -16.31 -13.79
CA LEU A 118 -19.45 -16.59 -15.14
C LEU A 118 -19.52 -18.08 -15.51
N THR A 119 -19.42 -18.96 -14.55
CA THR A 119 -19.45 -20.41 -14.68
C THR A 119 -20.55 -21.00 -13.80
N LYS A 120 -20.97 -22.23 -14.10
CA LYS A 120 -21.88 -23.04 -13.27
C LYS A 120 -21.14 -24.25 -12.68
N GLU A 121 -19.82 -24.26 -12.77
CA GLU A 121 -18.99 -25.39 -12.35
C GLU A 121 -18.53 -25.25 -10.91
N LEU A 122 -18.23 -26.40 -10.30
CA LEU A 122 -17.47 -26.48 -9.06
C LEU A 122 -15.98 -26.53 -9.41
N THR A 123 -15.24 -25.61 -8.87
CA THR A 123 -13.78 -25.51 -9.07
C THR A 123 -13.06 -25.47 -7.72
N PHE A 124 -11.78 -25.73 -7.72
CA PHE A 124 -10.96 -25.77 -6.50
C PHE A 124 -9.77 -24.82 -6.63
N SER A 125 -9.36 -24.25 -5.48
CA SER A 125 -8.09 -23.55 -5.40
C SER A 125 -6.95 -24.46 -5.85
N LYS A 126 -6.00 -23.90 -6.60
CA LYS A 126 -4.80 -24.64 -7.05
C LYS A 126 -3.92 -25.14 -5.91
N LYS A 127 -4.08 -24.59 -4.70
CA LYS A 127 -3.35 -25.00 -3.50
C LYS A 127 -3.92 -26.26 -2.85
N ILE A 128 -5.17 -26.62 -3.12
CA ILE A 128 -5.77 -27.86 -2.63
C ILE A 128 -5.20 -29.03 -3.44
N ALA A 129 -4.38 -29.85 -2.78
CA ALA A 129 -3.70 -30.98 -3.43
C ALA A 129 -4.49 -32.29 -3.33
N SER A 130 -5.22 -32.54 -2.20
CA SER A 130 -5.90 -33.80 -1.93
C SER A 130 -6.99 -34.12 -2.97
N ALA A 131 -6.84 -35.26 -3.64
CA ALA A 131 -7.81 -35.77 -4.58
C ALA A 131 -9.04 -36.31 -3.87
N GLU A 132 -8.85 -36.95 -2.70
CA GLU A 132 -9.92 -37.51 -1.85
C GLU A 132 -10.85 -36.37 -1.40
N TYR A 133 -10.30 -35.26 -0.86
CA TYR A 133 -11.08 -34.12 -0.45
C TYR A 133 -11.89 -33.53 -1.61
N LYS A 134 -11.29 -33.38 -2.78
CA LYS A 134 -12.01 -32.90 -3.98
C LYS A 134 -13.17 -33.79 -4.38
N GLN A 135 -13.01 -35.09 -4.28
CA GLN A 135 -14.09 -36.05 -4.58
C GLN A 135 -15.21 -35.98 -3.55
N GLU A 136 -14.87 -35.93 -2.26
CA GLU A 136 -15.83 -35.83 -1.17
C GLU A 136 -16.68 -34.56 -1.31
N VAL A 137 -16.02 -33.39 -1.44
CA VAL A 137 -16.67 -32.08 -1.66
C VAL A 137 -17.55 -32.12 -2.91
N SER A 138 -17.04 -32.69 -4.03
CA SER A 138 -17.81 -32.74 -5.30
C SER A 138 -19.08 -33.54 -5.19
N ARG A 139 -19.15 -34.54 -4.30
CA ARG A 139 -20.34 -35.38 -4.07
C ARG A 139 -21.33 -34.77 -3.10
N SER A 140 -20.83 -33.97 -2.13
CA SER A 140 -21.60 -33.54 -0.95
C SER A 140 -22.06 -32.09 -1.02
N ILE A 141 -21.50 -31.28 -1.93
CA ILE A 141 -21.87 -29.86 -2.06
C ILE A 141 -23.18 -29.69 -2.82
N VAL A 142 -24.05 -28.86 -2.25
CA VAL A 142 -25.28 -28.38 -2.87
C VAL A 142 -24.96 -27.15 -3.74
N LYS A 143 -24.89 -27.37 -5.06
CA LYS A 143 -24.54 -26.28 -5.99
C LYS A 143 -25.70 -25.33 -6.25
N PRO A 144 -25.46 -24.00 -6.33
CA PRO A 144 -26.41 -23.03 -6.83
C PRO A 144 -26.83 -23.37 -8.28
N ARG A 145 -28.08 -23.03 -8.67
CA ARG A 145 -28.59 -23.29 -10.02
C ARG A 145 -27.95 -22.42 -11.10
N ASP A 146 -27.69 -21.14 -10.76
CA ASP A 146 -27.34 -20.10 -11.72
C ASP A 146 -25.91 -19.57 -11.55
N ALA A 147 -25.13 -20.11 -10.62
CA ALA A 147 -23.76 -19.75 -10.35
C ALA A 147 -22.88 -20.97 -10.10
N GLY A 148 -21.59 -20.82 -10.36
CA GLY A 148 -20.55 -21.79 -9.96
C GLY A 148 -19.98 -21.45 -8.60
N VAL A 149 -19.24 -22.41 -8.06
CA VAL A 149 -18.56 -22.27 -6.76
C VAL A 149 -17.10 -22.63 -6.91
N MET A 150 -16.21 -21.78 -6.39
CA MET A 150 -14.82 -22.11 -6.23
C MET A 150 -14.50 -22.34 -4.75
N ILE A 151 -14.00 -23.52 -4.43
CA ILE A 151 -13.59 -23.90 -3.07
C ILE A 151 -12.23 -23.30 -2.77
N ARG A 152 -12.11 -22.57 -1.66
CA ARG A 152 -10.88 -21.94 -1.19
C ARG A 152 -10.05 -22.94 -0.35
N THR A 153 -8.77 -22.65 -0.19
CA THR A 153 -7.85 -23.50 0.56
C THR A 153 -8.27 -23.69 2.02
N ASN A 154 -8.80 -22.64 2.67
CA ASN A 154 -9.26 -22.70 4.05
C ASN A 154 -10.43 -23.68 4.27
N ALA A 155 -11.11 -24.09 3.21
CA ALA A 155 -12.20 -25.07 3.28
C ALA A 155 -11.74 -26.50 3.68
N GLU A 156 -10.43 -26.80 3.55
CA GLU A 156 -9.89 -28.10 3.98
C GLU A 156 -9.96 -28.31 5.51
N ASN A 157 -10.15 -27.24 6.29
CA ASN A 157 -10.17 -27.25 7.75
C ASN A 157 -11.59 -27.27 8.34
N VAL A 158 -12.65 -27.31 7.50
CA VAL A 158 -14.04 -27.23 7.98
C VAL A 158 -14.89 -28.37 7.41
N GLY A 159 -15.97 -28.68 8.12
CA GLY A 159 -16.93 -29.68 7.70
C GLY A 159 -17.75 -29.29 6.48
N ILE A 160 -18.26 -30.29 5.77
CA ILE A 160 -19.09 -30.09 4.57
C ILE A 160 -20.35 -29.29 4.87
N ASP A 161 -20.92 -29.41 6.07
CA ASP A 161 -22.13 -28.69 6.49
C ASP A 161 -21.88 -27.18 6.54
N VAL A 162 -20.77 -26.76 7.17
CA VAL A 162 -20.36 -25.33 7.24
C VAL A 162 -20.16 -24.78 5.83
N LEU A 163 -19.55 -25.58 4.93
CA LEU A 163 -19.33 -25.17 3.55
C LEU A 163 -20.65 -25.01 2.78
N ASN A 164 -21.61 -25.91 2.96
CA ASN A 164 -22.94 -25.83 2.36
C ASN A 164 -23.75 -24.64 2.89
N GLU A 165 -23.67 -24.35 4.19
CA GLU A 165 -24.30 -23.16 4.79
C GLU A 165 -23.74 -21.88 4.19
N GLU A 166 -22.41 -21.75 4.06
CA GLU A 166 -21.80 -20.58 3.44
C GLU A 166 -22.23 -20.44 1.98
N ILE A 167 -22.21 -21.51 1.19
CA ILE A 167 -22.65 -21.49 -0.21
C ILE A 167 -24.12 -21.07 -0.32
N GLY A 168 -24.98 -21.56 0.58
CA GLY A 168 -26.39 -21.19 0.64
C GLY A 168 -26.59 -19.70 0.96
N ARG A 169 -25.79 -19.14 1.89
CA ARG A 169 -25.79 -17.69 2.20
C ARG A 169 -25.35 -16.86 0.99
N LEU A 170 -24.27 -17.24 0.32
CA LEU A 170 -23.78 -16.54 -0.86
C LEU A 170 -24.79 -16.57 -2.02
N ASP A 171 -25.48 -17.71 -2.23
CA ASP A 171 -26.57 -17.81 -3.24
C ASP A 171 -27.74 -16.93 -2.89
N SER A 172 -28.17 -16.89 -1.63
CA SER A 172 -29.25 -16.01 -1.15
C SER A 172 -28.89 -14.55 -1.33
N MET A 173 -27.67 -14.15 -0.94
CA MET A 173 -27.13 -12.79 -1.14
C MET A 173 -27.11 -12.40 -2.63
N TYR A 174 -26.68 -13.29 -3.51
CA TYR A 174 -26.69 -13.03 -4.95
C TYR A 174 -28.11 -12.82 -5.49
N ARG A 175 -29.07 -13.64 -5.06
CA ARG A 175 -30.48 -13.50 -5.47
C ARG A 175 -31.10 -12.20 -4.98
N GLU A 176 -30.81 -11.77 -3.76
CA GLU A 176 -31.25 -10.48 -3.22
C GLU A 176 -30.65 -9.31 -4.01
N LEU A 177 -29.35 -9.41 -4.35
CA LEU A 177 -28.66 -8.43 -5.19
C LEU A 177 -29.32 -8.30 -6.57
N VAL A 178 -29.65 -9.41 -7.22
CA VAL A 178 -30.34 -9.40 -8.50
C VAL A 178 -31.74 -8.74 -8.38
N LYS A 179 -32.52 -9.12 -7.36
CA LYS A 179 -33.82 -8.47 -7.07
C LYS A 179 -33.66 -6.96 -6.84
N LYS A 180 -32.69 -6.55 -6.01
CA LYS A 180 -32.42 -5.14 -5.78
C LYS A 180 -32.09 -4.39 -7.05
N ALA A 181 -31.34 -5.01 -7.97
CA ALA A 181 -31.01 -4.46 -9.29
C ALA A 181 -32.26 -4.31 -10.18
N GLU A 182 -33.17 -5.28 -10.16
CA GLU A 182 -34.43 -5.23 -10.94
C GLU A 182 -35.36 -4.11 -10.47
N PHE A 183 -35.49 -3.91 -9.15
CA PHE A 183 -36.33 -2.86 -8.57
C PHE A 183 -35.68 -1.48 -8.52
N SER A 184 -34.39 -1.36 -8.71
CA SER A 184 -33.70 -0.06 -8.70
C SER A 184 -33.95 0.68 -10.01
N ILE A 185 -34.46 1.91 -9.95
CA ILE A 185 -34.77 2.73 -11.14
C ILE A 185 -33.50 3.38 -11.68
N LYS A 186 -32.52 3.71 -10.83
CA LYS A 186 -31.30 4.43 -11.20
C LYS A 186 -30.08 3.56 -11.03
N PRO A 187 -29.01 3.82 -11.84
CA PRO A 187 -27.68 3.26 -11.56
C PRO A 187 -27.22 3.60 -10.15
N GLY A 188 -26.53 2.69 -9.50
CA GLY A 188 -26.04 2.91 -8.13
C GLY A 188 -25.50 1.65 -7.48
N LEU A 189 -25.01 1.80 -6.25
CA LEU A 189 -24.42 0.75 -5.43
C LEU A 189 -25.50 -0.26 -5.02
N LEU A 190 -25.25 -1.53 -5.30
CA LEU A 190 -26.10 -2.67 -4.90
C LEU A 190 -25.53 -3.39 -3.69
N PHE A 191 -24.21 -3.56 -3.66
CA PHE A 191 -23.52 -4.33 -2.64
C PHE A 191 -22.13 -3.75 -2.38
N ASP A 192 -21.77 -3.65 -1.11
CA ASP A 192 -20.45 -3.36 -0.60
C ASP A 192 -19.96 -4.53 0.23
N ASP A 193 -18.75 -5.02 -0.02
CA ASP A 193 -18.15 -6.14 0.71
C ASP A 193 -17.53 -5.73 2.05
N GLY A 194 -17.76 -4.46 2.48
CA GLY A 194 -17.22 -3.90 3.71
C GLY A 194 -15.77 -3.45 3.60
N GLY A 195 -15.28 -3.25 2.37
CA GLY A 195 -13.93 -2.73 2.13
C GLY A 195 -12.83 -3.58 2.75
N ILE A 196 -11.85 -2.91 3.35
CA ILE A 196 -10.73 -3.60 4.04
C ILE A 196 -11.20 -4.36 5.28
N LEU A 197 -12.16 -3.82 6.04
CA LEU A 197 -12.70 -4.47 7.23
C LEU A 197 -13.35 -5.80 6.88
N GLY A 198 -14.28 -5.82 5.93
CA GLY A 198 -14.92 -7.05 5.48
C GLY A 198 -13.92 -8.08 4.96
N ARG A 199 -12.90 -7.64 4.22
CA ARG A 199 -11.83 -8.53 3.74
C ARG A 199 -10.98 -9.10 4.87
N VAL A 200 -10.64 -8.31 5.88
CA VAL A 200 -9.85 -8.77 7.03
C VAL A 200 -10.66 -9.76 7.86
N LEU A 201 -11.91 -9.47 8.16
CA LEU A 201 -12.77 -10.38 8.90
C LEU A 201 -12.89 -11.72 8.17
N ARG A 202 -13.25 -11.71 6.90
CA ARG A 202 -13.41 -12.91 6.07
C ARG A 202 -12.13 -13.76 5.95
N ASP A 203 -11.00 -13.09 5.83
CA ASP A 203 -9.77 -13.75 5.42
C ASP A 203 -8.77 -13.95 6.55
N LYS A 204 -8.90 -13.26 7.68
CA LYS A 204 -7.91 -13.27 8.76
C LYS A 204 -8.47 -13.73 10.09
N VAL A 205 -9.79 -13.68 10.26
CA VAL A 205 -10.43 -14.26 11.44
C VAL A 205 -10.57 -15.76 11.23
N ASP A 206 -10.03 -16.52 12.17
CA ASP A 206 -9.98 -17.99 12.14
C ASP A 206 -10.11 -18.54 13.56
N GLU A 207 -10.00 -19.86 13.71
CA GLU A 207 -10.13 -20.58 14.97
C GLU A 207 -9.08 -20.21 16.04
N VAL A 208 -7.92 -19.67 15.61
CA VAL A 208 -6.87 -19.20 16.54
C VAL A 208 -7.03 -17.74 16.92
N THR A 209 -8.02 -17.03 16.35
CA THR A 209 -8.31 -15.65 16.70
C THR A 209 -9.02 -15.62 18.05
N SER A 210 -8.36 -15.02 19.05
CA SER A 210 -8.85 -14.98 20.42
C SER A 210 -9.68 -13.72 20.71
N ARG A 211 -9.25 -12.57 20.18
CA ARG A 211 -9.86 -11.27 20.48
C ARG A 211 -9.90 -10.35 19.28
N ILE A 212 -10.99 -9.58 19.19
CA ILE A 212 -11.15 -8.50 18.22
C ILE A 212 -11.49 -7.23 18.99
N TYR A 213 -10.55 -6.29 19.03
CA TYR A 213 -10.71 -4.99 19.65
C TYR A 213 -11.21 -3.98 18.61
N VAL A 214 -12.14 -3.12 19.01
CA VAL A 214 -12.74 -2.12 18.13
C VAL A 214 -13.13 -0.86 18.91
N ASP A 215 -12.96 0.33 18.32
CA ASP A 215 -13.24 1.62 18.94
C ASP A 215 -14.46 2.34 18.34
N ASN A 216 -15.04 1.82 17.27
CA ASN A 216 -16.20 2.39 16.58
C ASN A 216 -17.44 1.52 16.75
N SER A 217 -18.58 2.11 17.07
CA SER A 217 -19.83 1.39 17.36
C SER A 217 -20.42 0.69 16.13
N GLU A 218 -20.33 1.29 14.94
CA GLU A 218 -20.83 0.68 13.71
C GLU A 218 -19.99 -0.54 13.31
N ASP A 219 -18.67 -0.45 13.43
CA ASP A 219 -17.76 -1.56 13.22
C ASP A 219 -17.98 -2.66 14.26
N TYR A 220 -18.26 -2.29 15.53
CA TYR A 220 -18.60 -3.24 16.59
C TYR A 220 -19.83 -4.06 16.26
N GLU A 221 -20.90 -3.41 15.76
CA GLU A 221 -22.11 -4.10 15.34
C GLU A 221 -21.87 -4.96 14.08
N TYR A 222 -21.08 -4.46 13.14
CA TYR A 222 -20.74 -5.20 11.93
C TYR A 222 -19.95 -6.48 12.25
N ILE A 223 -18.98 -6.40 13.17
CA ILE A 223 -18.21 -7.55 13.66
C ILE A 223 -19.10 -8.53 14.40
N GLY A 224 -20.07 -8.03 15.20
CA GLY A 224 -21.05 -8.89 15.88
C GLY A 224 -21.83 -9.75 14.90
N ARG A 225 -22.41 -9.14 13.87
CA ARG A 225 -23.12 -9.88 12.81
C ARG A 225 -22.23 -10.88 12.09
N PHE A 226 -20.97 -10.49 11.81
CA PHE A 226 -20.01 -11.41 11.19
C PHE A 226 -19.72 -12.63 12.07
N LEU A 227 -19.57 -12.49 13.38
CA LEU A 227 -19.33 -13.59 14.32
C LEU A 227 -20.57 -14.48 14.47
N ASP A 228 -21.76 -13.88 14.51
CA ASP A 228 -23.04 -14.61 14.57
C ASP A 228 -23.24 -15.49 13.31
N ASP A 229 -22.85 -14.98 12.14
CA ASP A 229 -22.92 -15.68 10.87
C ASP A 229 -21.81 -16.76 10.69
N ASN A 230 -20.76 -16.76 11.51
CA ASN A 230 -19.60 -17.64 11.41
C ASN A 230 -19.33 -18.32 12.76
N THR A 231 -20.21 -19.25 13.14
CA THR A 231 -20.19 -19.95 14.44
C THR A 231 -18.97 -20.84 14.68
N ASP A 232 -18.19 -21.10 13.65
CA ASP A 232 -16.90 -21.80 13.71
C ASP A 232 -15.78 -20.95 14.32
N VAL A 233 -16.02 -19.65 14.55
CA VAL A 233 -15.10 -18.71 15.20
C VAL A 233 -15.62 -18.33 16.58
N SER A 234 -14.77 -18.47 17.58
CA SER A 234 -15.10 -18.10 18.99
C SER A 234 -14.29 -16.92 19.50
N ALA A 235 -14.06 -15.91 18.66
CA ALA A 235 -13.32 -14.71 19.05
C ALA A 235 -14.16 -13.82 20.00
N GLU A 236 -13.53 -13.36 21.08
CA GLU A 236 -14.12 -12.37 21.98
C GLU A 236 -14.08 -10.99 21.33
N LYS A 237 -15.23 -10.32 21.23
CA LYS A 237 -15.35 -8.95 20.71
C LYS A 237 -15.28 -7.96 21.88
N ILE A 238 -14.33 -7.03 21.85
CA ILE A 238 -14.06 -6.07 22.93
C ILE A 238 -14.18 -4.65 22.38
N PHE A 239 -15.03 -3.83 23.01
CA PHE A 239 -15.11 -2.40 22.71
C PHE A 239 -14.06 -1.64 23.52
N HIS A 240 -13.33 -0.73 22.86
CA HIS A 240 -12.33 0.11 23.50
C HIS A 240 -12.95 1.40 24.00
N GLU A 241 -12.92 1.63 25.32
CA GLU A 241 -13.56 2.77 25.99
C GLU A 241 -12.57 3.78 26.60
N ASP A 242 -11.24 3.59 26.41
CA ASP A 242 -10.21 4.50 26.97
C ASP A 242 -10.14 5.80 26.14
N ASP A 243 -9.78 6.91 26.78
CA ASP A 243 -9.60 8.22 26.14
C ASP A 243 -8.40 8.26 25.15
N ARG A 244 -7.43 7.36 25.31
CA ARG A 244 -6.33 7.18 24.34
C ARG A 244 -6.80 6.38 23.14
N THR A 245 -6.25 6.68 21.97
CA THR A 245 -6.50 5.86 20.80
C THR A 245 -6.09 4.40 21.06
N MET A 246 -6.85 3.47 20.52
CA MET A 246 -6.66 2.04 20.81
C MET A 246 -5.28 1.53 20.41
N LEU A 247 -4.78 1.93 19.24
CA LEU A 247 -3.45 1.48 18.79
C LEU A 247 -2.32 2.02 19.67
N ASP A 248 -2.46 3.23 20.24
CA ASP A 248 -1.50 3.75 21.22
C ASP A 248 -1.61 3.02 22.55
N TYR A 249 -2.84 2.79 23.04
CA TYR A 249 -3.09 2.07 24.30
C TYR A 249 -2.42 0.68 24.31
N TYR A 250 -2.54 -0.06 23.21
CA TYR A 250 -1.93 -1.40 23.07
C TYR A 250 -0.49 -1.39 22.55
N GLY A 251 0.14 -0.20 22.45
CA GLY A 251 1.53 -0.03 22.01
C GLY A 251 1.81 -0.36 20.54
N ILE A 252 0.77 -0.47 19.73
CA ILE A 252 0.85 -0.78 18.30
C ILE A 252 1.35 0.42 17.52
N GLU A 253 0.94 1.64 17.89
CA GLU A 253 1.38 2.88 17.24
C GLU A 253 2.91 2.98 17.19
N LYS A 254 3.59 2.61 18.30
CA LYS A 254 5.05 2.57 18.35
C LYS A 254 5.66 1.57 17.36
N GLU A 255 5.00 0.43 17.15
CA GLU A 255 5.44 -0.57 16.16
C GLU A 255 5.25 -0.06 14.74
N ILE A 256 4.10 0.59 14.43
CA ILE A 256 3.82 1.23 13.13
C ILE A 256 4.84 2.33 12.84
N MET A 257 5.09 3.23 13.81
CA MET A 257 6.11 4.28 13.66
C MET A 257 7.52 3.71 13.48
N GLY A 258 7.77 2.50 14.01
CA GLY A 258 9.00 1.77 13.79
C GLY A 258 9.20 1.32 12.33
N LEU A 259 8.12 1.14 11.57
CA LEU A 259 8.19 0.76 10.14
C LEU A 259 8.72 1.86 9.23
N ARG A 260 8.78 3.11 9.69
CA ARG A 260 9.42 4.23 8.97
C ARG A 260 10.94 4.13 8.90
N ARG A 261 11.55 3.37 9.82
CA ARG A 261 13.00 3.26 9.89
C ARG A 261 13.52 2.36 8.78
N GLU A 262 14.51 2.82 8.04
CA GLU A 262 15.23 2.01 7.06
C GLU A 262 15.92 0.82 7.73
N LYS A 263 16.52 1.05 8.89
CA LYS A 263 17.31 0.06 9.62
C LYS A 263 16.48 -0.76 10.60
N VAL A 264 16.48 -2.08 10.45
CA VAL A 264 15.81 -3.05 11.32
C VAL A 264 16.82 -3.99 11.94
N TYR A 265 16.86 -4.05 13.27
CA TYR A 265 17.80 -4.87 14.03
C TYR A 265 17.33 -6.32 14.14
N LEU A 266 18.27 -7.25 14.03
CA LEU A 266 18.07 -8.68 14.21
C LEU A 266 18.49 -9.11 15.64
N SER A 267 17.89 -10.18 16.16
CA SER A 267 18.20 -10.69 17.50
C SER A 267 19.62 -11.21 17.64
N CYS A 268 20.26 -11.64 16.54
CA CYS A 268 21.67 -12.04 16.52
C CYS A 268 22.65 -10.86 16.64
N GLY A 269 22.18 -9.61 16.62
CA GLY A 269 23.03 -8.40 16.63
C GLY A 269 23.37 -7.85 15.24
N GLY A 270 22.93 -8.52 14.18
CA GLY A 270 22.93 -7.99 12.81
C GLY A 270 21.79 -7.00 12.57
N HIS A 271 21.65 -6.55 11.36
CA HIS A 271 20.53 -5.69 10.92
C HIS A 271 20.33 -5.79 9.42
N ILE A 272 19.12 -5.45 8.99
CA ILE A 272 18.81 -5.20 7.57
C ILE A 272 18.57 -3.70 7.37
N VAL A 273 18.87 -3.20 6.16
CA VAL A 273 18.56 -1.84 5.71
C VAL A 273 17.63 -1.96 4.51
N ILE A 274 16.51 -1.24 4.54
CA ILE A 274 15.46 -1.29 3.51
C ILE A 274 15.38 0.07 2.86
N ASP A 275 15.80 0.17 1.61
CA ASP A 275 15.77 1.39 0.81
C ASP A 275 14.71 1.33 -0.28
N ARG A 276 14.04 2.44 -0.52
CA ARG A 276 13.08 2.61 -1.61
C ARG A 276 13.72 3.40 -2.74
N THR A 277 13.77 2.82 -3.93
CA THR A 277 14.09 3.55 -5.16
C THR A 277 12.79 3.85 -5.94
N GLU A 278 12.88 4.55 -7.06
CA GLU A 278 11.72 4.80 -7.92
C GLU A 278 11.08 3.50 -8.46
N ALA A 279 11.89 2.50 -8.79
CA ALA A 279 11.43 1.29 -9.49
C ALA A 279 11.34 0.04 -8.61
N MET A 280 12.08 -0.02 -7.50
CA MET A 280 12.22 -1.23 -6.68
C MET A 280 12.60 -0.90 -5.23
N TYR A 281 12.55 -1.94 -4.40
CA TYR A 281 13.13 -1.89 -3.05
C TYR A 281 14.44 -2.66 -3.04
N VAL A 282 15.42 -2.16 -2.29
CA VAL A 282 16.71 -2.82 -2.07
C VAL A 282 16.84 -3.09 -0.57
N ILE A 283 17.26 -4.29 -0.23
CA ILE A 283 17.46 -4.71 1.16
C ILE A 283 18.90 -5.22 1.29
N ASP A 284 19.66 -4.57 2.16
CA ASP A 284 21.03 -4.95 2.50
C ASP A 284 21.08 -5.66 3.86
N VAL A 285 21.84 -6.74 3.98
CA VAL A 285 21.98 -7.54 5.20
C VAL A 285 23.36 -7.37 5.80
N ASN A 286 23.40 -6.90 7.05
CA ASN A 286 24.64 -6.62 7.75
C ASN A 286 24.79 -7.50 9.01
N SER A 287 25.97 -8.08 9.22
CA SER A 287 26.27 -8.87 10.43
C SER A 287 26.42 -8.05 11.72
N GLY A 288 26.63 -6.73 11.59
CA GLY A 288 26.73 -5.82 12.72
C GLY A 288 27.83 -6.21 13.72
N LYS A 289 27.46 -6.31 15.01
CA LYS A 289 28.38 -6.69 16.10
C LYS A 289 28.51 -8.21 16.29
N ASN A 290 27.87 -9.01 15.46
CA ASN A 290 27.86 -10.49 15.58
C ASN A 290 29.22 -11.14 15.18
N VAL A 291 30.33 -10.41 15.19
CA VAL A 291 31.65 -10.87 14.73
C VAL A 291 32.45 -11.60 15.83
N LYS A 292 31.84 -11.88 17.00
CA LYS A 292 32.55 -12.44 18.16
C LYS A 292 32.69 -13.96 18.16
N GLY A 293 32.22 -14.67 17.14
CA GLY A 293 32.31 -16.13 17.06
C GLY A 293 33.59 -16.62 16.39
N SER A 294 34.13 -17.77 16.81
CA SER A 294 35.29 -18.44 16.20
C SER A 294 35.02 -19.02 14.79
N ASN A 295 33.80 -19.01 14.33
CA ASN A 295 33.39 -19.52 13.00
C ASN A 295 32.55 -18.46 12.27
N ILE A 296 33.21 -17.75 11.36
CA ILE A 296 32.60 -16.67 10.55
C ILE A 296 31.44 -17.22 9.69
N GLU A 297 31.59 -18.41 9.08
CA GLU A 297 30.57 -18.99 8.21
C GLU A 297 29.29 -19.29 8.99
N LYS A 298 29.38 -19.82 10.20
CA LYS A 298 28.23 -20.06 11.07
C LYS A 298 27.51 -18.77 11.44
N THR A 299 28.27 -17.71 11.71
CA THR A 299 27.72 -16.39 12.04
C THR A 299 26.98 -15.78 10.84
N VAL A 300 27.56 -15.85 9.65
CA VAL A 300 26.94 -15.41 8.39
C VAL A 300 25.64 -16.18 8.14
N TYR A 301 25.68 -17.49 8.21
CA TYR A 301 24.50 -18.34 8.03
C TYR A 301 23.37 -17.98 9.01
N GLN A 302 23.66 -17.87 10.29
CA GLN A 302 22.67 -17.48 11.30
C GLN A 302 22.10 -16.08 11.05
N THR A 303 22.94 -15.13 10.65
CA THR A 303 22.48 -13.77 10.33
C THR A 303 21.57 -13.77 9.13
N ASN A 304 21.94 -14.47 8.04
CA ASN A 304 21.13 -14.55 6.83
C ASN A 304 19.79 -15.27 7.06
N MET A 305 19.77 -16.32 7.89
CA MET A 305 18.53 -17.01 8.25
C MET A 305 17.56 -16.10 9.02
N GLN A 306 18.07 -15.34 9.99
CA GLN A 306 17.25 -14.36 10.72
C GLN A 306 16.83 -13.20 9.82
N ALA A 307 17.72 -12.73 8.95
CA ALA A 307 17.41 -11.69 7.98
C ALA A 307 16.30 -12.15 7.04
N ALA A 308 16.35 -13.37 6.52
CA ALA A 308 15.32 -13.91 5.63
C ALA A 308 13.92 -13.91 6.29
N ALA A 309 13.84 -14.36 7.55
CA ALA A 309 12.58 -14.35 8.31
C ALA A 309 12.07 -12.91 8.56
N GLU A 310 12.98 -12.00 8.93
CA GLU A 310 12.61 -10.60 9.16
C GLU A 310 12.26 -9.87 7.86
N ILE A 311 12.92 -10.15 6.74
CA ILE A 311 12.59 -9.60 5.41
C ILE A 311 11.15 -9.97 5.03
N VAL A 312 10.75 -11.22 5.20
CA VAL A 312 9.35 -11.64 4.96
C VAL A 312 8.40 -10.79 5.80
N ARG A 313 8.69 -10.64 7.09
CA ARG A 313 7.87 -9.84 8.01
C ARG A 313 7.78 -8.38 7.58
N GLN A 314 8.92 -7.74 7.26
CA GLN A 314 8.98 -6.33 6.88
C GLN A 314 8.32 -6.07 5.52
N VAL A 315 8.52 -6.94 4.53
CA VAL A 315 7.89 -6.83 3.21
C VAL A 315 6.36 -6.89 3.33
N ARG A 316 5.84 -7.76 4.19
CA ARG A 316 4.40 -7.89 4.45
C ARG A 316 3.86 -6.70 5.24
N LEU A 317 4.49 -6.35 6.36
CA LEU A 317 4.08 -5.25 7.23
C LEU A 317 4.07 -3.90 6.52
N ARG A 318 5.14 -3.59 5.79
CA ARG A 318 5.25 -2.34 5.03
C ARG A 318 4.47 -2.35 3.71
N ASN A 319 3.89 -3.49 3.34
CA ASN A 319 3.25 -3.75 2.05
C ASN A 319 4.16 -3.41 0.86
N LEU A 320 5.45 -3.76 0.95
CA LEU A 320 6.39 -3.56 -0.14
C LEU A 320 5.97 -4.44 -1.32
N SER A 321 5.88 -3.86 -2.51
CA SER A 321 5.36 -4.55 -3.69
C SER A 321 6.09 -4.11 -4.96
N GLY A 322 6.04 -4.94 -5.99
CA GLY A 322 6.88 -4.79 -7.18
C GLY A 322 8.12 -5.67 -7.07
N ILE A 323 9.26 -5.11 -7.43
CA ILE A 323 10.56 -5.79 -7.38
C ILE A 323 11.22 -5.47 -6.04
N VAL A 324 11.68 -6.51 -5.33
CA VAL A 324 12.53 -6.38 -4.15
C VAL A 324 13.81 -7.17 -4.42
N VAL A 325 14.95 -6.53 -4.23
CA VAL A 325 16.28 -7.14 -4.37
C VAL A 325 16.92 -7.20 -3.01
N VAL A 326 17.43 -8.36 -2.63
CA VAL A 326 18.06 -8.59 -1.34
C VAL A 326 19.52 -8.95 -1.54
N ASP A 327 20.39 -8.22 -0.86
CA ASP A 327 21.84 -8.46 -0.80
C ASP A 327 22.15 -9.18 0.53
N PHE A 328 22.30 -10.51 0.46
CA PHE A 328 22.66 -11.33 1.61
C PHE A 328 24.17 -11.36 1.78
N ILE A 329 24.62 -11.52 3.02
CA ILE A 329 26.06 -11.71 3.28
C ILE A 329 26.52 -12.98 2.56
N ASP A 330 27.66 -12.92 1.89
CA ASP A 330 28.21 -14.00 1.07
C ASP A 330 28.32 -15.33 1.82
N MET A 331 27.75 -16.37 1.21
CA MET A 331 27.80 -17.76 1.71
C MET A 331 28.48 -18.65 0.69
N VAL A 332 29.46 -19.43 1.15
CA VAL A 332 30.19 -20.37 0.31
C VAL A 332 29.42 -21.67 0.14
N ASN A 333 28.75 -22.15 1.21
CA ASN A 333 28.02 -23.42 1.19
C ASN A 333 26.71 -23.28 0.42
N PRO A 334 26.51 -24.07 -0.68
CA PRO A 334 25.27 -24.04 -1.46
C PRO A 334 24.02 -24.41 -0.63
N GLN A 335 24.16 -25.33 0.36
CA GLN A 335 23.05 -25.74 1.22
C GLN A 335 22.55 -24.56 2.06
N HIS A 336 23.44 -23.73 2.61
CA HIS A 336 23.06 -22.53 3.35
C HIS A 336 22.25 -21.54 2.48
N LYS A 337 22.58 -21.42 1.17
CA LYS A 337 21.80 -20.60 0.23
C LYS A 337 20.40 -21.16 0.03
N GLU A 338 20.27 -22.48 -0.15
CA GLU A 338 18.94 -23.12 -0.29
C GLU A 338 18.12 -23.01 0.98
N ASP A 339 18.73 -23.14 2.17
CA ASP A 339 18.02 -22.96 3.45
C ASP A 339 17.45 -21.54 3.58
N VAL A 340 18.21 -20.50 3.22
CA VAL A 340 17.73 -19.11 3.21
C VAL A 340 16.59 -18.93 2.22
N LEU A 341 16.68 -19.51 1.00
CA LEU A 341 15.60 -19.46 0.02
C LEU A 341 14.35 -20.20 0.51
N ALA A 342 14.52 -21.31 1.22
CA ALA A 342 13.41 -22.07 1.81
C ALA A 342 12.65 -21.22 2.83
N VAL A 343 13.35 -20.52 3.74
CA VAL A 343 12.72 -19.58 4.71
C VAL A 343 11.93 -18.49 4.00
N LEU A 344 12.50 -17.88 2.94
CA LEU A 344 11.78 -16.85 2.18
C LEU A 344 10.53 -17.43 1.50
N ARG A 345 10.65 -18.58 0.81
CA ARG A 345 9.52 -19.22 0.10
C ARG A 345 8.42 -19.64 1.05
N GLU A 346 8.78 -20.25 2.17
CA GLU A 346 7.84 -20.66 3.21
C GLU A 346 7.13 -19.45 3.83
N GLY A 347 7.88 -18.42 4.21
CA GLY A 347 7.32 -17.20 4.81
C GLY A 347 6.37 -16.44 3.88
N PHE A 348 6.59 -16.49 2.57
CA PHE A 348 5.66 -15.91 1.58
C PHE A 348 4.55 -16.86 1.12
N SER A 349 4.56 -18.15 1.52
CA SER A 349 3.53 -19.11 1.10
C SER A 349 2.11 -18.70 1.55
N SER A 350 2.01 -18.09 2.74
CA SER A 350 0.77 -17.56 3.32
C SER A 350 0.47 -16.10 2.92
N ASP A 351 1.34 -15.46 2.12
CA ASP A 351 1.07 -14.09 1.65
C ASP A 351 -0.10 -14.09 0.65
N LYS A 352 -1.06 -13.20 0.86
CA LYS A 352 -2.19 -13.00 -0.06
C LYS A 352 -1.76 -12.39 -1.39
N SER A 353 -0.75 -11.54 -1.38
CA SER A 353 -0.14 -11.03 -2.59
C SER A 353 0.72 -12.11 -3.23
N LYS A 354 0.40 -12.45 -4.47
CA LYS A 354 1.22 -13.43 -5.21
C LYS A 354 2.68 -12.98 -5.19
N THR A 355 3.51 -13.76 -4.49
CA THR A 355 4.94 -13.51 -4.34
C THR A 355 5.72 -14.66 -4.98
N THR A 356 6.77 -14.32 -5.72
CA THR A 356 7.69 -15.26 -6.33
C THR A 356 9.10 -14.94 -5.85
N VAL A 357 9.76 -15.90 -5.22
CA VAL A 357 11.16 -15.81 -4.79
C VAL A 357 12.03 -16.56 -5.80
N TYR A 358 12.94 -15.84 -6.44
CA TYR A 358 13.90 -16.40 -7.37
C TYR A 358 15.17 -16.89 -6.63
N GLY A 359 15.99 -17.71 -7.29
CA GLY A 359 17.26 -18.16 -6.72
C GLY A 359 18.30 -17.04 -6.62
N PHE A 360 19.43 -17.34 -6.00
CA PHE A 360 20.58 -16.44 -5.99
C PHE A 360 21.08 -16.19 -7.40
N THR A 361 21.38 -14.94 -7.73
CA THR A 361 22.00 -14.54 -8.98
C THR A 361 23.51 -14.78 -8.94
N GLU A 362 24.21 -14.56 -10.07
CA GLU A 362 25.66 -14.58 -10.14
C GLU A 362 26.34 -13.57 -9.19
N LEU A 363 25.64 -12.49 -8.85
CA LEU A 363 26.08 -11.47 -7.89
C LEU A 363 25.65 -11.78 -6.44
N ASN A 364 25.20 -13.01 -6.15
CA ASN A 364 24.68 -13.42 -4.85
C ASN A 364 23.45 -12.63 -4.36
N LEU A 365 22.72 -11.97 -5.25
CA LEU A 365 21.49 -11.26 -4.93
C LEU A 365 20.28 -12.19 -5.03
N VAL A 366 19.29 -12.04 -4.13
CA VAL A 366 17.98 -12.70 -4.23
C VAL A 366 16.95 -11.70 -4.76
N GLN A 367 16.18 -12.13 -5.74
CA GLN A 367 15.11 -11.32 -6.34
C GLN A 367 13.75 -11.83 -5.86
N ILE A 368 12.88 -10.90 -5.47
CA ILE A 368 11.50 -11.18 -5.05
C ILE A 368 10.57 -10.32 -5.90
N ALA A 369 9.60 -10.96 -6.55
CA ALA A 369 8.54 -10.27 -7.28
C ALA A 369 7.22 -10.42 -6.50
N ARG A 370 6.69 -9.32 -5.94
CA ARG A 370 5.44 -9.30 -5.18
C ARG A 370 4.39 -8.46 -5.90
N ARG A 371 3.20 -9.03 -6.12
CA ARG A 371 2.10 -8.32 -6.78
C ARG A 371 1.68 -7.11 -5.95
N ARG A 372 1.46 -5.97 -6.62
CA ARG A 372 0.94 -4.75 -5.98
C ARG A 372 -0.51 -4.94 -5.55
N THR A 373 -0.78 -4.72 -4.26
CA THR A 373 -2.11 -4.76 -3.64
C THR A 373 -2.17 -3.64 -2.61
N GLY A 374 -2.83 -2.54 -2.94
CA GLY A 374 -2.83 -1.32 -2.11
C GLY A 374 -1.53 -0.53 -2.16
N LYS A 375 -1.48 0.52 -1.34
CA LYS A 375 -0.30 1.39 -1.16
C LYS A 375 0.63 0.81 -0.07
N PRO A 376 1.93 1.08 -0.08
CA PRO A 376 2.79 0.82 1.07
C PRO A 376 2.37 1.69 2.27
N ILE A 377 2.64 1.23 3.49
CA ILE A 377 2.25 1.95 4.71
C ILE A 377 2.85 3.37 4.75
N SER A 378 4.08 3.54 4.26
CA SER A 378 4.72 4.86 4.18
C SER A 378 3.86 5.90 3.45
N ASP A 379 3.16 5.50 2.40
CA ASP A 379 2.35 6.42 1.58
C ASP A 379 1.07 6.90 2.31
N TYR A 380 0.72 6.32 3.47
CA TYR A 380 -0.38 6.77 4.34
C TYR A 380 0.10 7.63 5.52
N ILE A 381 1.34 7.45 5.97
CA ILE A 381 1.86 8.09 7.18
C ILE A 381 2.97 9.11 6.92
N GLU A 382 3.40 9.27 5.67
CA GLU A 382 4.48 10.18 5.29
C GLU A 382 4.07 11.03 4.07
N GLU A 383 4.53 12.25 4.06
CA GLU A 383 4.43 13.14 2.91
C GLU A 383 5.83 13.52 2.38
N GLY A 384 5.91 14.00 1.16
CA GLY A 384 7.17 14.45 0.56
C GLY A 384 7.79 15.59 1.34
N CYS A 385 9.08 15.50 1.68
CA CYS A 385 9.80 16.53 2.39
C CYS A 385 9.88 17.81 1.55
N SER A 386 9.30 18.92 2.01
CA SER A 386 9.32 20.21 1.32
C SER A 386 10.73 20.84 1.23
N HIS A 387 11.70 20.39 2.05
CA HIS A 387 13.07 20.93 2.05
C HIS A 387 13.95 20.29 0.99
N CYS A 388 13.81 19.01 0.72
CA CYS A 388 14.66 18.29 -0.24
C CYS A 388 13.88 17.66 -1.39
N SER A 389 12.56 17.85 -1.45
CA SER A 389 11.67 17.25 -2.46
C SER A 389 11.89 15.74 -2.66
N GLY A 390 12.23 15.03 -1.56
CA GLY A 390 12.48 13.59 -1.56
C GLY A 390 13.92 13.18 -1.86
N SER A 391 14.84 14.13 -2.18
CA SER A 391 16.24 13.78 -2.52
C SER A 391 17.09 13.37 -1.31
N GLY A 392 16.65 13.66 -0.07
CA GLY A 392 17.43 13.44 1.14
C GLY A 392 18.67 14.32 1.27
N SER A 393 18.93 15.21 0.31
CA SER A 393 20.11 16.08 0.25
C SER A 393 19.75 17.48 -0.24
N ARG A 394 20.61 18.43 0.07
CA ARG A 394 20.52 19.81 -0.44
C ARG A 394 21.91 20.27 -0.88
N LEU A 395 21.95 21.32 -1.73
CA LEU A 395 23.21 21.94 -2.06
C LEU A 395 23.85 22.54 -0.81
N LYS A 396 25.17 22.45 -0.73
CA LYS A 396 25.92 23.11 0.35
C LYS A 396 25.79 24.61 0.20
N PHE A 397 25.68 25.35 1.31
CA PHE A 397 25.62 26.81 1.33
C PHE A 397 26.77 27.47 0.58
N SER A 398 28.00 26.96 0.74
CA SER A 398 29.17 27.43 0.00
C SER A 398 29.03 27.28 -1.52
N TYR A 399 28.36 26.21 -1.98
CA TYR A 399 28.14 25.97 -3.41
C TYR A 399 27.04 26.89 -3.96
N ILE A 400 26.00 27.19 -3.18
CA ILE A 400 25.00 28.20 -3.52
C ILE A 400 25.66 29.58 -3.70
N GLY A 401 26.56 29.97 -2.79
CA GLY A 401 27.31 31.22 -2.92
C GLY A 401 28.10 31.30 -4.24
N LEU A 402 28.73 30.18 -4.65
CA LEU A 402 29.44 30.11 -5.94
C LEU A 402 28.48 30.28 -7.13
N LEU A 403 27.33 29.62 -7.10
CA LEU A 403 26.35 29.73 -8.18
C LEU A 403 25.77 31.15 -8.30
N ILE A 404 25.43 31.79 -7.16
CA ILE A 404 24.98 33.17 -7.11
C ILE A 404 26.04 34.11 -7.66
N ARG A 405 27.31 33.90 -7.28
CA ARG A 405 28.43 34.66 -7.82
C ARG A 405 28.51 34.57 -9.35
N ASN A 406 28.42 33.38 -9.90
CA ASN A 406 28.46 33.13 -11.34
C ASN A 406 27.30 33.87 -12.04
N GLU A 407 26.11 33.88 -11.43
CA GLU A 407 24.97 34.59 -11.98
C GLU A 407 25.18 36.12 -11.93
N ILE A 408 25.69 36.67 -10.81
CA ILE A 408 26.04 38.08 -10.68
C ILE A 408 27.06 38.48 -11.74
N LEU A 409 28.11 37.68 -11.98
CA LEU A 409 29.09 37.92 -13.01
C LEU A 409 28.46 37.93 -14.40
N ARG A 410 27.56 37.02 -14.68
CA ARG A 410 26.86 36.93 -15.98
C ARG A 410 26.00 38.15 -16.25
N ILE A 411 25.19 38.58 -15.28
CA ILE A 411 24.34 39.75 -15.45
C ILE A 411 25.12 41.08 -15.43
N SER A 412 26.34 41.09 -14.84
CA SER A 412 27.20 42.28 -14.78
C SER A 412 28.15 42.38 -16.00
N SER A 413 28.24 41.35 -16.88
CA SER A 413 29.14 41.37 -18.03
C SER A 413 28.81 42.44 -19.05
N ASP A 414 27.52 42.76 -19.22
CA ASP A 414 27.04 43.67 -20.26
C ASP A 414 26.56 45.03 -19.73
N ARG A 415 26.47 45.21 -18.39
CA ARG A 415 25.93 46.42 -17.75
C ARG A 415 26.57 46.66 -16.38
N ASP A 416 26.80 47.89 -16.04
CA ASP A 416 27.19 48.29 -14.68
C ASP A 416 25.99 48.23 -13.74
N ILE A 417 25.92 47.13 -12.95
CA ILE A 417 24.82 46.87 -12.03
C ILE A 417 25.28 47.14 -10.61
N SER A 418 24.67 48.14 -9.98
CA SER A 418 24.95 48.53 -8.61
C SER A 418 23.99 47.93 -7.56
N HIS A 419 22.84 47.40 -7.98
CA HIS A 419 21.79 46.84 -7.11
C HIS A 419 21.40 45.43 -7.56
N VAL A 420 21.49 44.45 -6.65
CA VAL A 420 21.19 43.04 -6.95
C VAL A 420 20.18 42.49 -5.93
N HIS A 421 19.09 41.97 -6.45
CA HIS A 421 18.10 41.23 -5.67
C HIS A 421 18.38 39.73 -5.75
N ILE A 422 18.56 39.14 -4.61
CA ILE A 422 18.79 37.69 -4.47
C ILE A 422 17.59 37.08 -3.75
N THR A 423 16.94 36.17 -4.41
CA THR A 423 15.89 35.37 -3.80
C THR A 423 16.44 33.96 -3.55
N VAL A 424 16.42 33.49 -2.32
CA VAL A 424 16.93 32.18 -1.93
C VAL A 424 15.82 31.33 -1.36
N ASN A 425 16.00 29.97 -1.38
CA ASN A 425 15.14 29.12 -0.59
C ASN A 425 15.29 29.47 0.90
N GLY A 426 14.17 29.55 1.63
CA GLY A 426 14.15 29.97 3.04
C GLY A 426 15.07 29.16 3.97
N ILE A 427 15.46 27.95 3.57
CA ILE A 427 16.41 27.10 4.34
C ILE A 427 17.82 27.70 4.45
N TYR A 428 18.21 28.63 3.53
CA TYR A 428 19.51 29.30 3.54
C TYR A 428 19.45 30.68 4.17
N GLU A 429 18.26 31.21 4.44
CA GLU A 429 18.08 32.60 4.94
C GLU A 429 18.77 32.77 6.29
N LYS A 430 18.67 31.81 7.18
CA LYS A 430 19.31 31.85 8.48
C LYS A 430 20.84 31.92 8.36
N ASP A 431 21.43 31.06 7.56
CA ASP A 431 22.89 31.00 7.34
C ASP A 431 23.41 32.34 6.77
N ILE A 432 22.65 32.99 5.85
CA ILE A 432 22.98 34.28 5.28
C ILE A 432 22.90 35.41 6.32
N ARG A 433 21.87 35.43 7.15
CA ARG A 433 21.64 36.50 8.14
C ARG A 433 22.63 36.40 9.30
N GLU A 434 23.16 35.22 9.63
CA GLU A 434 24.18 35.03 10.65
C GLU A 434 25.54 35.64 10.24
N ASP A 435 25.92 35.59 8.95
CA ASP A 435 27.14 36.21 8.42
C ASP A 435 26.91 36.87 7.06
N VAL A 436 26.22 38.01 7.09
CA VAL A 436 25.90 38.81 5.88
C VAL A 436 27.17 39.23 5.13
N LEU A 437 28.17 39.68 5.84
CA LEU A 437 29.42 40.17 5.21
C LEU A 437 30.20 39.04 4.55
N GLY A 438 30.29 37.87 5.20
CA GLY A 438 30.92 36.67 4.64
C GLY A 438 30.16 36.21 3.40
N PHE A 439 28.83 36.19 3.43
CA PHE A 439 28.00 35.87 2.29
C PHE A 439 28.23 36.83 1.11
N VAL A 440 28.12 38.15 1.33
CA VAL A 440 28.31 39.16 0.29
C VAL A 440 29.71 39.09 -0.33
N ARG A 441 30.72 38.79 0.46
CA ARG A 441 32.10 38.54 0.00
C ARG A 441 32.15 37.27 -0.88
N SER A 442 31.50 36.19 -0.46
CA SER A 442 31.51 34.91 -1.16
C SER A 442 30.88 34.98 -2.55
N ILE A 443 29.83 35.80 -2.68
CA ILE A 443 29.15 36.05 -3.96
C ILE A 443 29.77 37.14 -4.81
N GLY A 444 30.86 37.79 -4.34
CA GLY A 444 31.56 38.85 -5.07
C GLY A 444 30.75 40.14 -5.25
N ALA A 445 29.91 40.51 -4.28
CA ALA A 445 29.01 41.66 -4.38
C ALA A 445 29.36 42.80 -3.39
N LEU A 446 30.65 42.95 -2.97
CA LEU A 446 31.06 43.97 -2.03
C LEU A 446 30.92 45.44 -2.58
N ASP A 447 30.91 45.56 -3.89
CA ASP A 447 30.69 46.83 -4.61
C ASP A 447 29.23 47.13 -4.92
N LYS A 448 28.29 46.27 -4.47
CA LYS A 448 26.89 46.31 -4.82
C LYS A 448 25.99 46.45 -3.58
N LYS A 449 24.79 46.97 -3.78
CA LYS A 449 23.73 46.90 -2.78
C LYS A 449 22.96 45.57 -2.97
N VAL A 450 22.84 44.81 -1.89
CA VAL A 450 22.26 43.46 -1.93
C VAL A 450 20.94 43.43 -1.18
N TYR A 451 19.91 42.95 -1.87
CA TYR A 451 18.55 42.75 -1.35
C TYR A 451 18.27 41.28 -1.28
N LEU A 452 17.73 40.81 -0.17
CA LEU A 452 17.49 39.37 0.09
C LEU A 452 16.02 39.11 0.40
N THR A 453 15.42 38.21 -0.37
CA THR A 453 14.10 37.65 -0.07
C THR A 453 14.18 36.12 -0.04
N SER A 454 13.21 35.48 0.62
CA SER A 454 13.11 34.04 0.66
C SER A 454 11.81 33.54 0.02
N PHE A 455 11.82 32.32 -0.51
CA PHE A 455 10.66 31.67 -1.12
C PHE A 455 10.67 30.17 -0.91
N LYS A 456 9.56 29.51 -1.21
CA LYS A 456 9.46 28.05 -1.26
C LYS A 456 9.59 27.61 -2.72
N GLY A 457 10.67 26.95 -3.09
CA GLY A 457 10.88 26.51 -4.48
C GLY A 457 12.35 26.21 -4.78
N GLU A 458 12.80 26.56 -6.00
CA GLU A 458 14.19 26.38 -6.44
C GLU A 458 15.20 26.99 -5.48
N THR A 459 16.47 26.65 -5.63
CA THR A 459 17.52 26.99 -4.66
C THR A 459 17.79 28.49 -4.56
N PHE A 460 17.75 29.24 -5.67
CA PHE A 460 17.97 30.69 -5.69
C PHE A 460 17.55 31.31 -7.03
N ARG A 461 17.39 32.66 -7.03
CA ARG A 461 17.32 33.53 -8.20
C ARG A 461 18.16 34.77 -7.97
N VAL A 462 18.69 35.34 -9.04
CA VAL A 462 19.44 36.61 -9.00
C VAL A 462 18.89 37.55 -10.08
N GLU A 463 18.47 38.74 -9.68
CA GLU A 463 17.88 39.74 -10.57
C GLU A 463 18.57 41.08 -10.38
N PRO A 464 18.96 41.80 -11.47
CA PRO A 464 19.45 43.16 -11.38
C PRO A 464 18.28 44.10 -11.11
N LEU A 465 18.44 45.06 -10.19
CA LEU A 465 17.47 46.11 -10.00
C LEU A 465 17.91 47.36 -10.80
N ILE A 466 17.18 47.67 -11.85
CA ILE A 466 17.52 48.72 -12.81
C ILE A 466 16.64 49.96 -12.61
N PHE A 467 15.38 49.77 -12.18
CA PHE A 467 14.43 50.86 -12.03
C PHE A 467 14.31 51.30 -10.57
N GLU A 468 14.22 52.63 -10.32
CA GLU A 468 14.02 53.19 -8.98
C GLU A 468 12.81 52.61 -8.25
N SER A 469 11.72 52.36 -8.95
CA SER A 469 10.52 51.74 -8.37
C SER A 469 10.77 50.32 -7.83
N GLN A 470 11.64 49.52 -8.47
CA GLN A 470 12.03 48.18 -7.98
C GLN A 470 12.86 48.33 -6.70
N ILE A 471 13.79 49.28 -6.68
CA ILE A 471 14.67 49.53 -5.54
C ILE A 471 13.85 49.98 -4.32
N GLN A 472 12.93 50.95 -4.50
CA GLN A 472 12.06 51.45 -3.43
C GLN A 472 11.19 50.35 -2.83
N ASN A 473 10.61 49.47 -3.66
CA ASN A 473 9.78 48.35 -3.21
C ASN A 473 10.53 47.30 -2.39
N LEU A 474 11.83 47.18 -2.61
CA LEU A 474 12.69 46.17 -1.95
C LEU A 474 13.60 46.76 -0.86
N GLU A 475 13.55 48.09 -0.60
CA GLU A 475 14.48 48.75 0.33
C GLU A 475 14.49 48.14 1.74
N HIS A 476 13.33 47.66 2.22
CA HIS A 476 13.22 46.98 3.51
C HIS A 476 13.84 45.56 3.55
N PHE A 477 14.17 45.00 2.39
CA PHE A 477 14.88 43.72 2.26
C PHE A 477 16.38 43.89 2.02
N ARG A 478 16.90 45.12 2.04
CA ARG A 478 18.33 45.40 1.89
C ARG A 478 19.11 44.81 3.07
N ILE A 479 20.09 44.00 2.77
CA ILE A 479 20.98 43.35 3.76
C ILE A 479 22.39 43.92 3.75
N TYR A 480 22.79 44.61 2.65
CA TYR A 480 24.13 45.15 2.50
C TYR A 480 24.17 46.34 1.52
N GLY A 481 25.10 47.31 1.75
CA GLY A 481 25.39 48.50 0.91
C GLY A 481 24.68 49.76 1.30
#